data_c49453a35f7e7566008a131410964813
#
_entry.id   c49453a35f7e7566008a131410964813
#
_cell.length_a   1.000
_cell.length_b   1.000
_cell.length_c   1.000
_cell.angle_alpha   90.00
_cell.angle_beta   90.00
_cell.angle_gamma   90.00
#
_symmetry.space_group_name_H-M   'P 1'
#
loop_
_entity.id
_entity.type
_entity.pdbx_description
1 polymer ?
#
loop_
_entity_poly.entity_id
_entity_poly.type
_entity_poly.pdbx_seq_one_letter_code
_entity_poly.pdbx_strand_id
1 'polypeptide(L)'
;MRPLRCSAAVLLVAVLSCSGEPTAPLGPPNVVEGAWTFSAELINSDRNLVCEHYGTINVAQSGSTLSGTVRQTLECVGPSDTVLNTGTVAFTGSTGLSAIRLRFVGCDYEGDLFHAPIDSAAGDVTCDVRIRALRIPVAGQWVANIEVPPPTIAGSIIIPPGDVLVVTGETIKVVLSAHDPRGVTWVGYSLENIADSFAVHDTAFADTIAYTVPASWDGNSNLDVWARNPYHALAWLDVGSLIVLDAVRHPYQSVSLGVRAADAAYDPARNVMYFTEPDSARVAVLGLDAFTFGAPIRLPMIKRARFSQGIDILPGGDTAIVALPDTAQLALLDRLANTVTTSSMTGISGPQWLRTSANRKAFTIGQVDSAGSTFSVVVERDLATGRDSIRREVGHVNAGATLWGSPDHSKVLAINVTSYPGPTCLYLYDAATDAFSSCSGPGFLPSPAATATTTGDKWYVGNVLLDGSLNLLATVGYKYDAGISPDGSVAYLPTSYGYDKIALPSGDVLERARIQALGGVTARRITVFPDGKRLFMWDDTGFGTNHATVVDLTVTVP
;
A
#
# COMPACT_ATOMS: atom_id res chain seq x y z
N MET A 1 -21.35 21.20 51.04
CA MET A 1 -21.69 21.28 52.49
C MET A 1 -21.50 19.90 53.11
N ARG A 2 -20.50 19.86 54.01
CA ARG A 2 -20.32 18.94 55.14
C ARG A 2 -20.22 17.41 54.93
N PRO A 3 -19.48 16.74 55.84
CA PRO A 3 -18.05 16.90 56.20
C PRO A 3 -17.29 15.56 56.33
N LEU A 4 -16.00 15.72 56.54
CA LEU A 4 -15.02 14.70 57.02
C LEU A 4 -15.50 13.95 58.28
N ARG A 5 -15.11 12.69 58.39
CA ARG A 5 -14.78 12.08 59.69
C ARG A 5 -13.48 11.27 59.61
N CYS A 6 -12.48 11.78 60.28
CA CYS A 6 -11.30 11.04 60.71
C CYS A 6 -11.72 10.10 61.85
N SER A 7 -11.11 8.91 61.89
CA SER A 7 -11.03 8.13 63.12
C SER A 7 -9.61 7.57 63.23
N ALA A 8 -8.94 8.05 64.25
CA ALA A 8 -7.68 7.58 64.74
C ALA A 8 -7.88 6.29 65.60
N ALA A 9 -7.01 5.35 65.49
CA ALA A 9 -6.79 4.30 66.51
C ALA A 9 -5.33 3.81 66.41
N VAL A 10 -4.55 4.31 67.30
CA VAL A 10 -3.88 3.64 68.42
C VAL A 10 -2.68 2.74 68.07
N LEU A 11 -1.55 3.29 68.42
CA LEU A 11 -0.22 2.69 68.58
C LEU A 11 -0.27 1.46 69.53
N LEU A 12 0.33 0.35 69.06
CA LEU A 12 0.84 -0.68 69.94
C LEU A 12 2.28 -1.01 69.57
N VAL A 13 3.19 -0.51 70.38
CA VAL A 13 4.62 -0.83 70.35
C VAL A 13 4.79 -2.23 70.92
N ALA A 14 5.25 -3.18 70.13
CA ALA A 14 5.82 -4.45 70.63
C ALA A 14 7.29 -4.48 70.24
N VAL A 15 8.12 -4.23 71.25
CA VAL A 15 9.54 -4.48 71.21
C VAL A 15 9.71 -5.99 71.29
N LEU A 16 10.19 -6.61 70.23
CA LEU A 16 10.71 -7.98 70.25
C LEU A 16 12.15 -7.95 69.76
N SER A 17 12.97 -8.39 70.72
CA SER A 17 14.41 -8.56 70.72
C SER A 17 14.93 -9.26 69.47
N CYS A 18 16.00 -8.69 68.93
CA CYS A 18 16.90 -9.30 67.96
C CYS A 18 17.45 -10.62 68.50
N SER A 19 17.17 -11.68 67.79
CA SER A 19 17.94 -12.91 67.86
C SER A 19 18.28 -13.30 66.45
N GLY A 20 19.57 -13.21 66.11
CA GLY A 20 20.27 -13.89 65.03
C GLY A 20 19.57 -13.89 63.66
N GLU A 21 19.85 -12.91 62.81
CA GLU A 21 19.64 -13.10 61.40
C GLU A 21 20.37 -14.38 60.96
N PRO A 22 19.67 -15.36 60.42
CA PRO A 22 20.34 -16.36 59.61
C PRO A 22 21.03 -15.61 58.51
N THR A 23 22.35 -15.67 58.43
CA THR A 23 23.10 -15.24 57.25
C THR A 23 22.45 -15.91 56.05
N ALA A 24 21.70 -15.14 55.26
CA ALA A 24 21.17 -15.61 54.00
C ALA A 24 22.36 -16.22 53.22
N PRO A 25 22.25 -17.42 52.67
CA PRO A 25 23.32 -17.96 51.88
C PRO A 25 23.66 -16.91 50.82
N LEU A 26 24.95 -16.53 50.78
CA LEU A 26 25.48 -15.63 49.77
C LEU A 26 24.99 -16.17 48.42
N GLY A 27 24.13 -15.41 47.75
CA GLY A 27 23.64 -15.77 46.43
C GLY A 27 24.84 -16.05 45.51
N PRO A 28 24.67 -16.80 44.46
CA PRO A 28 25.73 -17.04 43.51
C PRO A 28 26.35 -15.70 43.08
N PRO A 29 27.67 -15.63 42.88
CA PRO A 29 28.31 -14.39 42.43
C PRO A 29 27.60 -13.89 41.17
N ASN A 30 27.43 -12.56 41.09
CA ASN A 30 26.79 -11.95 39.92
C ASN A 30 27.47 -12.41 38.62
N VAL A 31 26.69 -12.79 37.65
CA VAL A 31 27.20 -13.22 36.35
C VAL A 31 27.53 -11.98 35.53
N VAL A 32 28.82 -11.77 35.26
CA VAL A 32 29.35 -10.69 34.41
C VAL A 32 30.01 -11.24 33.14
N GLU A 33 29.81 -12.54 32.86
CA GLU A 33 30.33 -13.18 31.66
C GLU A 33 29.65 -12.61 30.39
N GLY A 34 30.45 -12.34 29.37
CA GLY A 34 29.95 -11.85 28.07
C GLY A 34 30.86 -10.77 27.45
N ALA A 35 30.34 -10.17 26.40
CA ALA A 35 30.98 -9.05 25.75
C ALA A 35 30.52 -7.73 26.38
N TRP A 36 31.47 -6.86 26.66
CA TRP A 36 31.26 -5.54 27.24
C TRP A 36 31.92 -4.47 26.37
N THR A 37 31.26 -3.33 26.18
CA THR A 37 31.91 -2.12 25.72
C THR A 37 32.33 -1.28 26.90
N PHE A 38 33.49 -0.65 26.85
CA PHE A 38 33.95 0.26 27.88
C PHE A 38 34.52 1.55 27.32
N SER A 39 34.46 2.60 28.12
CA SER A 39 35.14 3.87 27.90
C SER A 39 35.61 4.46 29.20
N ALA A 40 36.76 5.14 29.17
CA ALA A 40 37.33 5.86 30.27
C ALA A 40 37.98 7.14 29.82
N GLU A 41 37.81 8.20 30.58
CA GLU A 41 38.54 9.46 30.44
C GLU A 41 39.56 9.54 31.59
N LEU A 42 40.83 9.77 31.22
CA LEU A 42 41.96 9.75 32.15
C LEU A 42 42.73 11.04 32.04
N ILE A 43 43.11 11.64 33.15
CA ILE A 43 43.75 12.94 33.18
C ILE A 43 45.02 12.88 34.06
N ASN A 44 46.09 13.58 33.63
CA ASN A 44 47.18 14.00 34.45
C ASN A 44 47.30 15.52 34.39
N SER A 45 46.83 16.17 35.43
CA SER A 45 46.79 17.65 35.49
C SER A 45 48.17 18.29 35.47
N ASP A 46 49.15 17.66 36.12
CA ASP A 46 50.51 18.20 36.26
C ASP A 46 51.25 18.26 34.90
N ARG A 47 50.83 17.41 33.97
CA ARG A 47 51.45 17.32 32.65
C ARG A 47 50.53 17.74 31.49
N ASN A 48 49.33 18.20 31.84
CA ASN A 48 48.32 18.60 30.86
C ASN A 48 48.04 17.49 29.82
N LEU A 49 47.98 16.24 30.32
CA LEU A 49 47.76 15.04 29.51
C LEU A 49 46.32 14.58 29.70
N VAL A 50 45.58 14.43 28.58
CA VAL A 50 44.25 13.83 28.55
C VAL A 50 44.30 12.54 27.72
N CYS A 51 43.76 11.46 28.24
CA CYS A 51 43.69 10.19 27.52
C CYS A 51 42.26 9.71 27.48
N GLU A 52 41.87 9.15 26.34
CA GLU A 52 40.69 8.37 26.16
C GLU A 52 41.06 6.88 26.03
N HIS A 53 40.45 6.04 26.81
CA HIS A 53 40.66 4.59 26.78
C HIS A 53 39.32 3.87 26.57
N TYR A 54 39.15 3.23 25.42
CA TYR A 54 37.89 2.60 25.04
C TYR A 54 38.10 1.32 24.25
N GLY A 55 37.02 0.50 24.19
CA GLY A 55 37.08 -0.75 23.46
C GLY A 55 36.02 -1.76 23.89
N THR A 56 36.33 -3.03 23.60
CA THR A 56 35.46 -4.17 23.95
C THR A 56 36.21 -5.19 24.82
N ILE A 57 35.53 -5.71 25.83
CA ILE A 57 36.05 -6.71 26.75
C ILE A 57 35.23 -7.99 26.59
N ASN A 58 35.86 -9.11 26.28
CA ASN A 58 35.21 -10.43 26.33
C ASN A 58 35.56 -11.07 27.68
N VAL A 59 34.58 -11.17 28.56
CA VAL A 59 34.73 -11.67 29.94
C VAL A 59 34.34 -13.12 30.01
N ALA A 60 35.24 -13.95 30.53
CA ALA A 60 34.96 -15.30 31.02
C ALA A 60 35.03 -15.29 32.53
N GLN A 61 34.07 -15.93 33.21
CA GLN A 61 33.96 -15.94 34.66
C GLN A 61 34.07 -17.36 35.20
N SER A 62 34.86 -17.53 36.27
CA SER A 62 34.95 -18.78 37.05
C SER A 62 34.86 -18.43 38.52
N GLY A 63 33.68 -18.59 39.11
CA GLY A 63 33.40 -18.10 40.47
C GLY A 63 33.55 -16.58 40.55
N SER A 64 34.44 -16.08 41.40
CA SER A 64 34.75 -14.67 41.52
C SER A 64 35.91 -14.20 40.62
N THR A 65 36.54 -15.11 39.88
CA THR A 65 37.70 -14.78 39.02
C THR A 65 37.23 -14.46 37.63
N LEU A 66 37.74 -13.35 37.08
CA LEU A 66 37.49 -12.89 35.72
C LEU A 66 38.76 -12.99 34.87
N SER A 67 38.59 -13.43 33.65
CA SER A 67 39.65 -13.50 32.63
C SER A 67 39.08 -13.28 31.25
N GLY A 68 39.94 -13.03 30.28
CA GLY A 68 39.49 -12.87 28.90
C GLY A 68 40.41 -11.99 28.07
N THR A 69 39.83 -11.33 27.07
CA THR A 69 40.56 -10.47 26.14
C THR A 69 39.89 -9.09 26.03
N VAL A 70 40.73 -8.07 25.92
CA VAL A 70 40.31 -6.68 25.67
C VAL A 70 40.85 -6.26 24.34
N ARG A 71 39.96 -5.86 23.42
CA ARG A 71 40.33 -5.11 22.23
C ARG A 71 40.19 -3.65 22.58
N GLN A 72 41.31 -2.91 22.59
CA GLN A 72 41.33 -1.56 23.13
C GLN A 72 41.99 -0.56 22.22
N THR A 73 41.66 0.70 22.47
CA THR A 73 42.35 1.88 21.97
C THR A 73 42.59 2.83 23.14
N LEU A 74 43.84 3.16 23.40
CA LEU A 74 44.24 4.20 24.33
C LEU A 74 44.88 5.33 23.53
N GLU A 75 44.22 6.46 23.52
CA GLU A 75 44.69 7.68 22.85
C GLU A 75 44.98 8.74 23.88
N CYS A 76 46.20 9.26 23.91
CA CYS A 76 46.60 10.30 24.84
C CYS A 76 47.09 11.53 24.07
N VAL A 77 46.57 12.70 24.39
CA VAL A 77 46.93 13.97 23.82
C VAL A 77 47.58 14.85 24.89
N GLY A 78 48.81 15.25 24.66
CA GLY A 78 49.53 16.17 25.51
C GLY A 78 50.09 17.38 24.73
N PRO A 79 50.70 18.36 25.38
CA PRO A 79 51.15 19.60 24.75
C PRO A 79 52.14 19.43 23.59
N SER A 80 52.86 18.32 23.56
CA SER A 80 53.90 18.08 22.55
C SER A 80 53.89 16.68 21.94
N ASP A 81 53.03 15.78 22.38
CA ASP A 81 53.03 14.40 21.95
C ASP A 81 51.60 13.83 21.95
N THR A 82 51.26 13.04 20.93
CA THR A 82 50.09 12.17 20.89
C THR A 82 50.56 10.73 20.92
N VAL A 83 49.99 9.92 21.78
CA VAL A 83 50.27 8.49 21.87
C VAL A 83 49.00 7.72 21.54
N LEU A 84 49.07 6.83 20.58
CA LEU A 84 48.00 5.91 20.23
C LEU A 84 48.49 4.47 20.47
N ASN A 85 47.79 3.74 21.32
CA ASN A 85 48.05 2.34 21.57
C ASN A 85 46.77 1.53 21.29
N THR A 86 46.81 0.74 20.26
CA THR A 86 45.68 -0.13 19.87
C THR A 86 46.11 -1.60 19.87
N GLY A 87 45.21 -2.49 20.28
CA GLY A 87 45.52 -3.90 20.23
C GLY A 87 44.55 -4.78 21.01
N THR A 88 44.80 -6.07 20.95
CA THR A 88 44.08 -7.05 21.76
C THR A 88 45.05 -7.61 22.83
N VAL A 89 44.62 -7.53 24.08
CA VAL A 89 45.42 -7.98 25.25
C VAL A 89 44.60 -8.89 26.15
N ALA A 90 45.25 -9.75 26.89
CA ALA A 90 44.61 -10.51 27.94
C ALA A 90 44.40 -9.63 29.17
N PHE A 91 43.36 -9.91 29.91
CA PHE A 91 43.11 -9.29 31.21
C PHE A 91 42.87 -10.33 32.32
N THR A 92 43.01 -9.89 33.54
CA THR A 92 42.62 -10.61 34.75
C THR A 92 41.79 -9.69 35.63
N GLY A 93 40.87 -10.28 36.39
CA GLY A 93 40.02 -9.50 37.29
C GLY A 93 39.33 -10.35 38.32
N SER A 94 38.48 -9.69 39.08
CA SER A 94 37.63 -10.34 40.08
C SER A 94 36.28 -9.59 40.18
N THR A 95 35.26 -10.35 40.57
CA THR A 95 33.92 -9.78 40.83
C THR A 95 33.46 -10.22 42.24
N GLY A 96 32.75 -9.33 42.92
CA GLY A 96 32.03 -9.56 44.15
C GLY A 96 30.52 -9.42 43.98
N LEU A 97 29.79 -9.21 45.07
CA LEU A 97 28.34 -9.01 45.02
C LEU A 97 27.91 -7.70 44.30
N SER A 98 28.71 -6.65 44.44
CA SER A 98 28.43 -5.35 43.88
C SER A 98 29.65 -4.67 43.28
N ALA A 99 30.82 -5.31 43.28
CA ALA A 99 32.06 -4.69 42.83
C ALA A 99 32.76 -5.52 41.78
N ILE A 100 33.46 -4.84 40.88
CA ILE A 100 34.28 -5.44 39.83
C ILE A 100 35.68 -4.79 39.81
N ARG A 101 36.69 -5.62 39.57
CA ARG A 101 38.07 -5.18 39.34
C ARG A 101 38.59 -5.83 38.07
N LEU A 102 39.20 -5.02 37.21
CA LEU A 102 39.82 -5.49 35.95
C LEU A 102 41.23 -4.90 35.86
N ARG A 103 42.16 -5.67 35.34
CA ARG A 103 43.54 -5.23 35.12
C ARG A 103 44.04 -5.62 33.74
N PHE A 104 44.40 -4.62 32.94
CA PHE A 104 45.01 -4.78 31.62
C PHE A 104 45.82 -3.52 31.21
N VAL A 105 46.88 -3.74 30.39
CA VAL A 105 47.74 -2.68 29.79
C VAL A 105 48.33 -1.70 30.83
N GLY A 106 48.55 -2.17 32.07
CA GLY A 106 49.04 -1.26 33.11
C GLY A 106 47.99 -0.32 33.68
N CYS A 107 46.71 -0.62 33.42
CA CYS A 107 45.55 0.03 34.04
C CYS A 107 44.86 -0.90 35.02
N ASP A 108 44.46 -0.33 36.14
CA ASP A 108 43.63 -0.96 37.17
C ASP A 108 42.28 -0.24 37.19
N TYR A 109 41.22 -1.02 36.93
CA TYR A 109 39.83 -0.58 36.92
C TYR A 109 39.15 -1.12 38.17
N GLU A 110 38.58 -0.26 38.97
CA GLU A 110 37.76 -0.64 40.14
C GLU A 110 36.42 0.06 40.03
N GLY A 111 35.32 -0.67 40.26
CA GLY A 111 33.99 -0.07 40.14
C GLY A 111 32.90 -0.95 40.75
N ASP A 112 31.71 -0.39 40.70
CA ASP A 112 30.47 -1.01 41.12
C ASP A 112 29.72 -1.58 39.92
N LEU A 113 28.97 -2.66 40.20
CA LEU A 113 28.05 -3.31 39.24
C LEU A 113 26.64 -2.80 39.47
N PHE A 114 25.94 -2.49 38.41
CA PHE A 114 24.61 -1.93 38.46
C PHE A 114 23.57 -2.85 37.81
N HIS A 115 22.35 -2.72 38.33
CA HIS A 115 21.13 -3.42 37.93
C HIS A 115 21.10 -4.93 38.29
N ALA A 116 19.96 -5.53 38.06
CA ALA A 116 19.76 -6.97 38.26
C ALA A 116 18.83 -7.50 37.15
N PRO A 117 19.34 -8.23 36.17
CA PRO A 117 20.72 -8.72 35.99
C PRO A 117 21.73 -7.59 35.74
N ILE A 118 23.01 -7.88 36.02
CA ILE A 118 24.09 -6.91 35.84
C ILE A 118 24.23 -6.59 34.34
N ASP A 119 24.07 -5.32 34.00
CA ASP A 119 24.18 -4.82 32.61
C ASP A 119 25.20 -3.69 32.45
N SER A 120 25.67 -3.11 33.56
CA SER A 120 26.64 -2.02 33.54
C SER A 120 27.57 -2.05 34.74
N ALA A 121 28.70 -1.41 34.56
CA ALA A 121 29.71 -1.17 35.61
C ALA A 121 30.28 0.23 35.44
N ALA A 122 30.64 0.87 36.55
CA ALA A 122 31.33 2.16 36.51
C ALA A 122 32.18 2.34 37.77
N GLY A 123 33.22 3.17 37.68
CA GLY A 123 34.08 3.45 38.80
C GLY A 123 35.34 4.22 38.41
N ASP A 124 36.36 4.01 39.19
CA ASP A 124 37.63 4.69 39.02
C ASP A 124 38.64 3.83 38.25
N VAL A 125 39.49 4.46 37.49
CA VAL A 125 40.58 3.82 36.77
C VAL A 125 41.89 4.57 36.98
N THR A 126 42.94 3.82 37.15
CA THR A 126 44.32 4.35 37.23
C THR A 126 45.19 3.61 36.23
N CYS A 127 45.99 4.35 35.45
CA CYS A 127 46.89 3.77 34.45
C CYS A 127 48.30 4.35 34.54
N ASP A 128 49.28 3.52 34.19
CA ASP A 128 50.64 3.95 33.90
C ASP A 128 50.84 4.05 32.38
N VAL A 129 50.71 5.23 31.81
CA VAL A 129 50.87 5.44 30.36
C VAL A 129 52.36 5.68 30.07
N ARG A 130 52.86 4.95 29.05
CA ARG A 130 54.25 5.11 28.62
C ARG A 130 54.38 6.06 27.44
N ILE A 131 54.93 7.24 27.69
CA ILE A 131 55.25 8.20 26.62
C ILE A 131 56.77 8.27 26.46
N ARG A 132 57.30 7.75 25.33
CA ARG A 132 58.72 7.53 25.09
C ARG A 132 59.36 6.65 26.19
N ALA A 133 60.24 7.20 27.03
CA ALA A 133 60.91 6.50 28.13
C ALA A 133 60.27 6.74 29.50
N LEU A 134 59.30 7.64 29.58
CA LEU A 134 58.65 8.04 30.85
C LEU A 134 57.35 7.28 31.06
N ARG A 135 57.13 6.82 32.30
CA ARG A 135 55.82 6.35 32.81
C ARG A 135 55.12 7.52 33.46
N ILE A 136 53.91 7.80 33.02
CA ILE A 136 53.10 8.92 33.50
C ILE A 136 51.84 8.30 34.11
N PRO A 137 51.60 8.47 35.39
CA PRO A 137 50.35 8.05 35.99
C PRO A 137 49.21 8.93 35.50
N VAL A 138 48.13 8.35 35.09
CA VAL A 138 46.87 9.02 34.76
C VAL A 138 45.73 8.35 35.51
N ALA A 139 44.73 9.13 35.88
CA ALA A 139 43.57 8.62 36.61
C ALA A 139 42.29 9.25 36.05
N GLY A 140 41.19 8.54 36.23
CA GLY A 140 39.90 9.01 35.77
C GLY A 140 38.77 8.07 36.13
N GLN A 141 37.66 8.21 35.42
CA GLN A 141 36.52 7.36 35.61
C GLN A 141 36.27 6.53 34.37
N TRP A 142 35.67 5.37 34.56
CA TRP A 142 35.29 4.47 33.47
C TRP A 142 33.86 4.00 33.63
N VAL A 143 33.26 3.65 32.49
CA VAL A 143 31.97 3.00 32.39
C VAL A 143 32.07 1.80 31.44
N ALA A 144 31.34 0.78 31.70
CA ALA A 144 31.20 -0.36 30.79
C ALA A 144 29.76 -0.86 30.78
N ASN A 145 29.33 -1.31 29.61
CA ASN A 145 28.01 -1.90 29.41
C ASN A 145 28.15 -3.26 28.76
N ILE A 146 27.34 -4.22 29.18
CA ILE A 146 27.33 -5.56 28.56
C ILE A 146 26.68 -5.48 27.17
N GLU A 147 27.36 -6.03 26.19
CA GLU A 147 26.79 -6.23 24.85
C GLU A 147 25.95 -7.49 24.83
N VAL A 148 24.70 -7.37 25.21
CA VAL A 148 23.76 -8.48 25.13
C VAL A 148 23.00 -8.37 23.82
N PRO A 149 23.11 -9.36 22.91
CA PRO A 149 22.28 -9.37 21.73
C PRO A 149 20.80 -9.32 22.11
N PRO A 150 19.98 -8.57 21.35
CA PRO A 150 18.56 -8.54 21.58
C PRO A 150 17.92 -9.92 21.33
N PRO A 151 16.70 -10.16 21.83
CA PRO A 151 15.93 -11.35 21.49
C PRO A 151 15.75 -11.48 19.98
N THR A 152 15.64 -12.69 19.48
CA THR A 152 15.12 -12.91 18.13
C THR A 152 13.61 -12.79 18.17
N ILE A 153 13.03 -12.03 17.22
CA ILE A 153 11.59 -11.84 17.15
C ILE A 153 11.08 -12.17 15.73
N ALA A 154 9.84 -12.65 15.67
CA ALA A 154 9.10 -12.75 14.43
C ALA A 154 7.66 -12.33 14.67
N GLY A 155 7.04 -11.77 13.66
CA GLY A 155 5.66 -11.34 13.71
C GLY A 155 5.00 -11.42 12.33
N SER A 156 3.68 -11.53 12.33
CA SER A 156 2.87 -11.41 11.12
C SER A 156 1.48 -10.92 11.46
N ILE A 157 0.84 -10.25 10.51
CA ILE A 157 -0.56 -9.89 10.59
C ILE A 157 -1.33 -10.92 9.79
N ILE A 158 -2.31 -11.56 10.41
CA ILE A 158 -3.31 -12.36 9.73
C ILE A 158 -4.55 -11.50 9.59
N ILE A 159 -4.77 -11.02 8.38
CA ILE A 159 -5.98 -10.32 7.99
C ILE A 159 -6.92 -11.36 7.35
N PRO A 160 -8.25 -11.17 7.42
CA PRO A 160 -9.18 -12.00 6.65
C PRO A 160 -8.74 -12.09 5.18
N PRO A 161 -8.87 -13.23 4.50
CA PRO A 161 -7.98 -13.67 3.43
C PRO A 161 -7.71 -12.63 2.34
N GLY A 162 -6.44 -12.36 2.12
CA GLY A 162 -5.90 -11.80 0.88
C GLY A 162 -5.61 -10.32 0.86
N ASP A 163 -5.68 -9.57 1.98
CA ASP A 163 -5.64 -8.12 1.88
C ASP A 163 -4.83 -7.43 2.99
N VAL A 164 -4.12 -6.36 2.62
CA VAL A 164 -3.53 -5.37 3.55
C VAL A 164 -4.57 -4.33 4.02
N LEU A 165 -5.81 -4.45 3.55
CA LEU A 165 -6.92 -3.55 3.83
C LEU A 165 -7.87 -4.16 4.84
N VAL A 166 -8.18 -3.41 5.88
CA VAL A 166 -9.07 -3.80 6.97
C VAL A 166 -10.19 -2.78 7.09
N VAL A 167 -11.41 -3.26 7.26
CA VAL A 167 -12.56 -2.39 7.52
C VAL A 167 -12.77 -2.26 9.02
N THR A 168 -13.24 -1.11 9.48
CA THR A 168 -13.62 -0.91 10.87
C THR A 168 -14.63 -1.97 11.32
N GLY A 169 -14.45 -2.51 12.52
CA GLY A 169 -15.23 -3.63 13.06
C GLY A 169 -14.71 -5.03 12.68
N GLU A 170 -13.78 -5.16 11.72
CA GLU A 170 -13.12 -6.44 11.44
C GLU A 170 -12.16 -6.84 12.56
N THR A 171 -11.98 -8.15 12.71
CA THR A 171 -10.98 -8.70 13.62
C THR A 171 -9.74 -9.12 12.85
N ILE A 172 -8.61 -8.51 13.16
CA ILE A 172 -7.28 -8.92 12.70
C ILE A 172 -6.64 -9.83 13.76
N LYS A 173 -5.67 -10.63 13.35
CA LYS A 173 -4.85 -11.41 14.27
C LYS A 173 -3.40 -11.02 14.11
N VAL A 174 -2.78 -10.66 15.22
CA VAL A 174 -1.34 -10.41 15.32
C VAL A 174 -0.71 -11.66 15.86
N VAL A 175 0.12 -12.31 15.05
CA VAL A 175 0.95 -13.43 15.50
C VAL A 175 2.31 -12.86 15.85
N LEU A 176 2.78 -13.14 17.04
CA LEU A 176 4.13 -12.73 17.44
C LEU A 176 4.83 -13.84 18.21
N SER A 177 6.13 -13.92 18.02
CA SER A 177 7.01 -14.83 18.75
C SER A 177 8.33 -14.15 19.08
N ALA A 178 8.89 -14.52 20.21
CA ALA A 178 10.19 -14.05 20.66
C ALA A 178 10.97 -15.20 21.28
N HIS A 179 12.30 -15.18 21.14
CA HIS A 179 13.18 -16.16 21.76
C HIS A 179 14.50 -15.51 22.16
N ASP A 180 14.90 -15.75 23.41
CA ASP A 180 16.24 -15.45 23.92
C ASP A 180 16.63 -16.54 24.92
N PRO A 181 17.80 -17.23 24.76
CA PRO A 181 18.23 -18.26 25.67
C PRO A 181 18.47 -17.74 27.11
N ARG A 182 18.62 -16.42 27.28
CA ARG A 182 18.78 -15.75 28.58
C ARG A 182 17.45 -15.37 29.23
N GLY A 183 16.37 -15.55 28.50
CA GLY A 183 15.01 -15.20 28.88
C GLY A 183 14.46 -14.01 28.10
N VAL A 184 13.16 -14.00 27.96
CA VAL A 184 12.35 -12.88 27.45
C VAL A 184 11.58 -12.32 28.64
N THR A 185 11.68 -11.03 28.89
CA THR A 185 10.98 -10.38 30.00
C THR A 185 9.70 -9.67 29.59
N TRP A 186 9.72 -9.12 28.40
CA TRP A 186 8.58 -8.39 27.83
C TRP A 186 8.47 -8.65 26.34
N VAL A 187 7.24 -8.78 25.88
CA VAL A 187 6.89 -8.80 24.48
C VAL A 187 5.75 -7.82 24.28
N GLY A 188 5.76 -7.10 23.18
CA GLY A 188 4.70 -6.15 22.89
C GLY A 188 4.53 -5.90 21.42
N TYR A 189 3.46 -5.17 21.11
CA TYR A 189 3.20 -4.63 19.78
C TYR A 189 2.73 -3.19 19.87
N SER A 190 2.95 -2.47 18.81
CA SER A 190 2.45 -1.12 18.61
C SER A 190 1.76 -1.04 17.26
N LEU A 191 0.55 -0.57 17.24
CA LEU A 191 -0.26 -0.39 16.06
C LEU A 191 -0.98 0.95 16.19
N GLU A 192 -0.53 1.97 15.46
CA GLU A 192 -1.00 3.35 15.60
C GLU A 192 -0.93 3.88 17.06
N ASN A 193 -2.11 4.19 17.60
CA ASN A 193 -2.28 4.68 18.98
C ASN A 193 -2.49 3.56 20.00
N ILE A 194 -2.36 2.31 19.59
CA ILE A 194 -2.53 1.15 20.45
C ILE A 194 -1.17 0.50 20.61
N ALA A 195 -0.73 0.46 21.84
CA ALA A 195 0.43 -0.30 22.25
C ALA A 195 0.02 -1.18 23.43
N ASP A 196 0.35 -2.45 23.35
CA ASP A 196 0.16 -3.39 24.45
C ASP A 196 1.41 -4.21 24.66
N SER A 197 1.58 -4.67 25.89
CA SER A 197 2.77 -5.43 26.28
C SER A 197 2.46 -6.47 27.33
N PHE A 198 3.13 -7.60 27.22
CA PHE A 198 2.95 -8.76 28.07
C PHE A 198 4.25 -9.06 28.80
N ALA A 199 4.16 -9.21 30.13
CA ALA A 199 5.29 -9.72 30.91
C ALA A 199 5.46 -11.20 30.59
N VAL A 200 6.67 -11.58 30.24
CA VAL A 200 7.08 -12.95 29.92
C VAL A 200 8.22 -13.32 30.89
N HIS A 201 8.23 -14.54 31.37
CA HIS A 201 9.30 -15.05 32.25
C HIS A 201 9.79 -16.40 31.74
N ASP A 202 10.01 -16.52 30.44
CA ASP A 202 10.45 -17.73 29.75
C ASP A 202 11.52 -17.40 28.71
N THR A 203 12.20 -18.40 28.20
CA THR A 203 13.16 -18.26 27.09
C THR A 203 12.48 -18.12 25.71
N ALA A 204 11.19 -18.41 25.62
CA ALA A 204 10.42 -18.31 24.41
C ALA A 204 9.00 -17.82 24.70
N PHE A 205 8.46 -17.07 23.76
CA PHE A 205 7.07 -16.62 23.73
C PHE A 205 6.49 -16.82 22.33
N ALA A 206 5.26 -17.29 22.26
CA ALA A 206 4.49 -17.31 21.02
C ALA A 206 3.01 -17.16 21.35
N ASP A 207 2.35 -16.21 20.72
CA ASP A 207 0.91 -15.95 20.89
C ASP A 207 0.27 -15.41 19.63
N THR A 208 -1.07 -15.51 19.58
CA THR A 208 -1.90 -14.95 18.52
C THR A 208 -2.99 -14.09 19.15
N ILE A 209 -2.85 -12.80 19.02
CA ILE A 209 -3.75 -11.82 19.61
C ILE A 209 -4.81 -11.42 18.59
N ALA A 210 -6.07 -11.58 18.95
CA ALA A 210 -7.19 -11.11 18.14
C ALA A 210 -7.52 -9.68 18.54
N TYR A 211 -7.58 -8.77 17.53
CA TYR A 211 -7.88 -7.37 17.74
C TYR A 211 -9.01 -6.91 16.82
N THR A 212 -10.05 -6.31 17.37
CA THR A 212 -11.14 -5.72 16.59
C THR A 212 -10.83 -4.26 16.30
N VAL A 213 -10.76 -3.92 15.02
CA VAL A 213 -10.43 -2.58 14.53
C VAL A 213 -11.53 -1.58 14.95
N PRO A 214 -11.20 -0.53 15.70
CA PRO A 214 -12.21 0.41 16.17
C PRO A 214 -12.73 1.31 15.06
N ALA A 215 -13.98 1.77 15.18
CA ALA A 215 -14.64 2.65 14.22
C ALA A 215 -13.96 4.04 14.08
N SER A 216 -13.15 4.43 15.04
CA SER A 216 -12.39 5.70 15.00
C SER A 216 -11.11 5.64 14.18
N TRP A 217 -10.79 4.48 13.63
CA TRP A 217 -9.54 4.27 12.91
C TRP A 217 -9.75 4.44 11.42
N ASP A 218 -9.02 5.34 10.79
CA ASP A 218 -9.02 5.58 9.35
C ASP A 218 -7.60 6.00 8.93
N GLY A 219 -6.99 5.26 8.02
CA GLY A 219 -5.67 5.57 7.48
C GLY A 219 -4.67 4.40 7.49
N ASN A 220 -3.41 4.74 7.22
CA ASN A 220 -2.31 3.79 7.21
C ASN A 220 -1.75 3.60 8.62
N SER A 221 -1.58 2.37 9.03
CA SER A 221 -0.98 2.00 10.30
C SER A 221 0.11 0.97 10.11
N ASN A 222 1.26 1.19 10.72
CA ASN A 222 2.32 0.19 10.78
C ASN A 222 2.13 -0.65 12.02
N LEU A 223 2.32 -1.96 11.90
CA LEU A 223 2.43 -2.86 13.03
C LEU A 223 3.90 -3.10 13.32
N ASP A 224 4.31 -2.64 14.47
CA ASP A 224 5.60 -2.95 15.05
C ASP A 224 5.44 -3.98 16.16
N VAL A 225 6.34 -4.94 16.23
CA VAL A 225 6.45 -5.87 17.34
C VAL A 225 7.81 -5.73 17.99
N TRP A 226 7.87 -5.93 19.30
CA TRP A 226 9.11 -5.80 20.03
C TRP A 226 9.21 -6.82 21.15
N ALA A 227 10.44 -7.16 21.54
CA ALA A 227 10.72 -7.97 22.70
C ALA A 227 11.96 -7.47 23.44
N ARG A 228 11.96 -7.67 24.76
CA ARG A 228 13.04 -7.26 25.65
C ARG A 228 13.50 -8.44 26.49
N ASN A 229 14.79 -8.58 26.63
CA ASN A 229 15.39 -9.55 27.53
C ASN A 229 15.66 -8.98 28.97
N PRO A 230 16.10 -9.79 29.95
CA PRO A 230 16.41 -9.31 31.28
C PRO A 230 17.47 -8.20 31.35
N TYR A 231 18.33 -8.10 30.34
CA TYR A 231 19.37 -7.09 30.22
C TYR A 231 18.91 -5.82 29.52
N HIS A 232 17.59 -5.65 29.37
CA HIS A 232 16.97 -4.52 28.66
C HIS A 232 17.31 -4.39 27.17
N ALA A 233 18.04 -5.37 26.59
CA ALA A 233 18.27 -5.37 25.16
C ALA A 233 16.95 -5.58 24.42
N LEU A 234 16.65 -4.65 23.49
CA LEU A 234 15.38 -4.53 22.78
C LEU A 234 15.55 -4.98 21.34
N ALA A 235 14.75 -5.96 20.93
CA ALA A 235 14.50 -6.26 19.54
C ALA A 235 13.25 -5.51 19.08
N TRP A 236 13.28 -5.04 17.84
CA TRP A 236 12.19 -4.35 17.20
C TRP A 236 12.04 -4.83 15.75
N LEU A 237 10.82 -5.08 15.30
CA LEU A 237 10.52 -5.55 13.95
C LEU A 237 9.29 -4.82 13.42
N ASP A 238 9.43 -4.14 12.29
CA ASP A 238 8.31 -3.70 11.48
C ASP A 238 7.74 -4.93 10.75
N VAL A 239 6.52 -5.31 11.10
CA VAL A 239 5.83 -6.49 10.55
C VAL A 239 5.13 -6.17 9.25
N GLY A 240 4.82 -4.90 9.01
CA GLY A 240 4.16 -4.38 7.84
C GLY A 240 3.07 -3.38 8.15
N SER A 241 2.56 -2.76 7.09
CA SER A 241 1.50 -1.76 7.20
C SER A 241 0.14 -2.36 6.88
N LEU A 242 -0.89 -1.89 7.55
CA LEU A 242 -2.28 -2.08 7.15
C LEU A 242 -2.97 -0.74 6.92
N ILE A 243 -3.94 -0.77 6.02
CA ILE A 243 -4.79 0.38 5.73
C ILE A 243 -6.15 0.08 6.34
N VAL A 244 -6.56 0.90 7.30
CA VAL A 244 -7.88 0.83 7.89
C VAL A 244 -8.80 1.83 7.19
N LEU A 245 -9.99 1.39 6.83
CA LEU A 245 -10.98 2.20 6.15
C LEU A 245 -12.31 2.16 6.91
N ASP A 246 -12.89 3.33 7.12
CA ASP A 246 -14.32 3.44 7.44
C ASP A 246 -15.11 3.20 6.15
N ALA A 247 -15.36 1.95 5.84
CA ALA A 247 -15.97 1.51 4.58
C ALA A 247 -17.09 0.50 4.83
N VAL A 248 -18.10 0.57 3.98
CA VAL A 248 -19.16 -0.42 3.93
C VAL A 248 -18.79 -1.59 3.02
N ARG A 249 -19.49 -2.70 3.17
CA ARG A 249 -19.41 -3.83 2.26
C ARG A 249 -20.74 -4.00 1.54
N HIS A 250 -20.62 -4.29 0.25
CA HIS A 250 -21.76 -4.69 -0.57
C HIS A 250 -21.59 -6.13 -1.04
N PRO A 251 -22.67 -6.90 -1.18
CA PRO A 251 -22.60 -8.19 -1.85
C PRO A 251 -22.06 -8.01 -3.27
N TYR A 252 -21.14 -8.88 -3.65
CA TYR A 252 -20.60 -8.86 -5.00
C TYR A 252 -20.38 -10.28 -5.53
N GLN A 253 -20.32 -10.37 -6.85
CA GLN A 253 -19.87 -11.56 -7.57
C GLN A 253 -18.65 -11.18 -8.40
N SER A 254 -17.64 -12.02 -8.41
CA SER A 254 -16.42 -11.79 -9.16
C SER A 254 -15.99 -13.04 -9.92
N VAL A 255 -15.48 -12.86 -11.14
CA VAL A 255 -14.97 -13.93 -11.97
C VAL A 255 -13.68 -13.48 -12.66
N SER A 256 -12.70 -14.38 -12.76
CA SER A 256 -11.48 -14.12 -13.51
C SER A 256 -11.77 -14.08 -15.01
N LEU A 257 -11.31 -13.02 -15.68
CA LEU A 257 -11.40 -12.90 -17.15
C LEU A 257 -10.40 -13.84 -17.86
N GLY A 258 -9.36 -14.26 -17.17
CA GLY A 258 -8.31 -15.17 -17.69
C GLY A 258 -7.43 -14.56 -18.79
N VAL A 259 -7.82 -13.44 -19.37
CA VAL A 259 -7.14 -12.71 -20.45
C VAL A 259 -7.39 -11.22 -20.31
N ARG A 260 -6.56 -10.45 -21.00
CA ARG A 260 -6.74 -9.00 -21.08
C ARG A 260 -7.95 -8.66 -21.93
N ALA A 261 -8.89 -7.89 -21.38
CA ALA A 261 -9.99 -7.28 -22.12
C ALA A 261 -9.63 -5.86 -22.56
N ALA A 262 -9.99 -5.48 -23.78
CA ALA A 262 -9.70 -4.16 -24.32
C ALA A 262 -10.87 -3.17 -24.14
N ASP A 263 -12.10 -3.64 -24.33
CA ASP A 263 -13.33 -2.85 -24.15
C ASP A 263 -14.47 -3.78 -23.76
N ALA A 264 -15.57 -3.22 -23.23
CA ALA A 264 -16.74 -3.95 -22.85
C ALA A 264 -18.03 -3.23 -23.24
N ALA A 265 -19.07 -4.01 -23.50
CA ALA A 265 -20.40 -3.50 -23.76
C ALA A 265 -21.46 -4.31 -22.99
N TYR A 266 -22.37 -3.62 -22.33
CA TYR A 266 -23.49 -4.22 -21.61
C TYR A 266 -24.73 -4.35 -22.48
N ASP A 267 -25.34 -5.54 -22.50
CA ASP A 267 -26.61 -5.82 -23.12
C ASP A 267 -27.72 -5.90 -22.07
N PRO A 268 -28.51 -4.88 -21.87
CA PRO A 268 -29.57 -4.89 -20.88
C PRO A 268 -30.70 -5.87 -21.22
N ALA A 269 -30.95 -6.12 -22.52
CA ALA A 269 -32.04 -7.00 -22.95
C ALA A 269 -31.78 -8.49 -22.62
N ARG A 270 -30.50 -8.89 -22.58
CA ARG A 270 -30.08 -10.28 -22.27
C ARG A 270 -29.37 -10.41 -20.94
N ASN A 271 -29.13 -9.32 -20.25
CA ASN A 271 -28.35 -9.25 -19.02
C ASN A 271 -26.97 -9.91 -19.15
N VAL A 272 -26.22 -9.51 -20.20
CA VAL A 272 -24.87 -10.04 -20.46
C VAL A 272 -23.88 -8.90 -20.71
N MET A 273 -22.61 -9.16 -20.35
CA MET A 273 -21.48 -8.32 -20.74
C MET A 273 -20.67 -8.98 -21.84
N TYR A 274 -20.32 -8.22 -22.85
CA TYR A 274 -19.40 -8.61 -23.91
C TYR A 274 -18.03 -7.95 -23.67
N PHE A 275 -16.95 -8.72 -23.80
CA PHE A 275 -15.59 -8.22 -23.68
C PHE A 275 -14.79 -8.55 -24.94
N THR A 276 -14.15 -7.59 -25.52
CA THR A 276 -13.19 -7.85 -26.59
C THR A 276 -11.85 -8.29 -26.01
N GLU A 277 -11.34 -9.42 -26.52
CA GLU A 277 -10.06 -10.02 -26.13
C GLU A 277 -9.08 -9.97 -27.32
N PRO A 278 -8.25 -8.92 -27.44
CA PRO A 278 -7.38 -8.73 -28.62
C PRO A 278 -6.41 -9.88 -28.84
N ASP A 279 -5.84 -10.42 -27.75
CA ASP A 279 -4.83 -11.47 -27.84
C ASP A 279 -5.37 -12.83 -28.30
N SER A 280 -6.66 -13.06 -28.15
CA SER A 280 -7.32 -14.32 -28.50
C SER A 280 -8.28 -14.20 -29.69
N ALA A 281 -8.42 -13.01 -30.28
CA ALA A 281 -9.30 -12.71 -31.42
C ALA A 281 -10.74 -13.21 -31.18
N ARG A 282 -11.31 -12.88 -30.03
CA ARG A 282 -12.66 -13.31 -29.64
C ARG A 282 -13.36 -12.24 -28.81
N VAL A 283 -14.66 -12.42 -28.69
CA VAL A 283 -15.49 -11.70 -27.74
C VAL A 283 -15.92 -12.72 -26.67
N ALA A 284 -15.54 -12.48 -25.42
CA ALA A 284 -16.05 -13.24 -24.29
C ALA A 284 -17.45 -12.74 -23.92
N VAL A 285 -18.32 -13.65 -23.48
CA VAL A 285 -19.71 -13.37 -23.14
C VAL A 285 -19.93 -13.80 -21.69
N LEU A 286 -20.12 -12.85 -20.80
CA LEU A 286 -20.40 -13.09 -19.39
C LEU A 286 -21.91 -12.93 -19.13
N GLY A 287 -22.59 -14.03 -18.80
CA GLY A 287 -23.96 -13.98 -18.32
C GLY A 287 -24.03 -13.47 -16.89
N LEU A 288 -24.77 -12.40 -16.66
CA LEU A 288 -24.79 -11.72 -15.34
C LEU A 288 -25.76 -12.39 -14.35
N ASP A 289 -26.72 -13.19 -14.80
CA ASP A 289 -27.63 -13.92 -13.91
C ASP A 289 -26.93 -15.07 -13.19
N ALA A 290 -26.18 -15.89 -13.95
CA ALA A 290 -25.40 -17.00 -13.41
C ALA A 290 -23.96 -16.62 -13.07
N PHE A 291 -23.53 -15.44 -13.46
CA PHE A 291 -22.17 -14.91 -13.37
C PHE A 291 -21.10 -15.87 -13.90
N THR A 292 -21.36 -16.41 -15.07
CA THR A 292 -20.51 -17.40 -15.75
C THR A 292 -20.30 -17.03 -17.22
N PHE A 293 -19.12 -17.41 -17.74
CA PHE A 293 -18.83 -17.24 -19.16
C PHE A 293 -19.56 -18.29 -20.00
N GLY A 294 -20.22 -17.80 -21.05
CA GLY A 294 -20.74 -18.62 -22.14
C GLY A 294 -19.66 -18.95 -23.18
N ALA A 295 -20.09 -19.57 -24.27
CA ALA A 295 -19.21 -19.84 -25.41
C ALA A 295 -18.71 -18.51 -26.01
N PRO A 296 -17.39 -18.30 -26.20
CA PRO A 296 -16.86 -17.08 -26.79
C PRO A 296 -17.16 -17.01 -28.29
N ILE A 297 -17.40 -15.80 -28.78
CA ILE A 297 -17.61 -15.52 -30.21
C ILE A 297 -16.23 -15.29 -30.86
N ARG A 298 -15.88 -16.11 -31.84
CA ARG A 298 -14.62 -15.95 -32.59
C ARG A 298 -14.73 -14.82 -33.61
N LEU A 299 -13.69 -13.95 -33.63
CA LEU A 299 -13.58 -12.88 -34.60
C LEU A 299 -12.65 -13.30 -35.75
N PRO A 300 -12.94 -12.87 -37.00
CA PRO A 300 -12.10 -13.20 -38.16
C PRO A 300 -10.85 -12.30 -38.22
N MET A 301 -9.93 -12.47 -37.28
CA MET A 301 -8.69 -11.72 -37.17
C MET A 301 -7.51 -12.58 -37.60
N ILE A 302 -6.49 -11.94 -38.20
CA ILE A 302 -5.32 -12.62 -38.78
C ILE A 302 -4.08 -12.45 -37.88
N LYS A 303 -4.03 -11.39 -37.07
CA LYS A 303 -2.88 -11.05 -36.22
C LYS A 303 -3.32 -10.58 -34.84
N ARG A 304 -2.43 -10.63 -33.87
CA ARG A 304 -2.64 -10.02 -32.55
C ARG A 304 -2.77 -8.50 -32.70
N ALA A 305 -3.91 -7.97 -32.30
CA ALA A 305 -4.14 -6.53 -32.33
C ALA A 305 -3.20 -5.83 -31.35
N ARG A 306 -2.49 -4.80 -31.79
CA ARG A 306 -1.69 -3.94 -30.93
C ARG A 306 -2.49 -2.83 -30.25
N PHE A 307 -3.76 -2.65 -30.66
CA PHE A 307 -4.61 -1.54 -30.27
C PHE A 307 -5.94 -2.04 -29.69
N SER A 308 -6.62 -1.19 -28.92
CA SER A 308 -7.91 -1.52 -28.33
C SER A 308 -8.94 -1.81 -29.41
N GLN A 309 -9.65 -2.91 -29.23
CA GLN A 309 -10.81 -3.27 -30.05
C GLN A 309 -12.06 -2.72 -29.37
N GLY A 310 -12.59 -1.61 -29.87
CA GLY A 310 -13.84 -1.09 -29.36
C GLY A 310 -15.00 -2.03 -29.67
N ILE A 311 -15.95 -2.14 -28.74
CA ILE A 311 -17.19 -2.88 -28.89
C ILE A 311 -18.35 -2.01 -28.43
N ASP A 312 -19.47 -2.10 -29.14
CA ASP A 312 -20.72 -1.49 -28.70
C ASP A 312 -21.92 -2.29 -29.21
N ILE A 313 -23.08 -2.03 -28.62
CA ILE A 313 -24.33 -2.71 -28.96
C ILE A 313 -25.22 -1.72 -29.68
N LEU A 314 -25.79 -2.12 -30.81
CA LEU A 314 -26.72 -1.27 -31.53
C LEU A 314 -27.99 -0.99 -30.73
N PRO A 315 -28.56 0.22 -30.88
CA PRO A 315 -29.92 0.49 -30.43
C PRO A 315 -30.90 -0.57 -30.95
N GLY A 316 -31.71 -1.17 -30.08
CA GLY A 316 -32.57 -2.28 -30.41
C GLY A 316 -32.02 -3.65 -30.00
N GLY A 317 -30.72 -3.72 -29.68
CA GLY A 317 -30.18 -4.83 -28.90
C GLY A 317 -29.82 -6.10 -29.68
N ASP A 318 -30.08 -6.23 -30.96
CA ASP A 318 -29.89 -7.52 -31.66
C ASP A 318 -28.50 -7.70 -32.29
N THR A 319 -27.74 -6.64 -32.45
CA THR A 319 -26.41 -6.65 -33.07
C THR A 319 -25.40 -5.94 -32.19
N ALA A 320 -24.27 -6.58 -31.93
CA ALA A 320 -23.08 -5.90 -31.42
C ALA A 320 -22.11 -5.62 -32.57
N ILE A 321 -21.34 -4.55 -32.46
CA ILE A 321 -20.31 -4.18 -33.44
C ILE A 321 -18.95 -4.16 -32.74
N VAL A 322 -17.93 -4.68 -33.44
CA VAL A 322 -16.54 -4.71 -32.97
C VAL A 322 -15.64 -4.10 -34.04
N ALA A 323 -14.77 -3.19 -33.63
CA ALA A 323 -13.71 -2.69 -34.47
C ALA A 323 -12.59 -3.72 -34.63
N LEU A 324 -12.15 -4.00 -35.85
CA LEU A 324 -11.07 -4.92 -36.20
C LEU A 324 -9.88 -4.15 -36.78
N PRO A 325 -8.94 -3.67 -35.96
CA PRO A 325 -7.86 -2.79 -36.41
C PRO A 325 -6.96 -3.39 -37.48
N ASP A 326 -6.64 -4.68 -37.36
CA ASP A 326 -5.68 -5.36 -38.23
C ASP A 326 -6.20 -5.59 -39.64
N THR A 327 -7.51 -5.63 -39.83
CA THR A 327 -8.15 -5.90 -41.13
C THR A 327 -8.86 -4.71 -41.72
N ALA A 328 -8.83 -3.56 -41.04
CA ALA A 328 -9.58 -2.35 -41.44
C ALA A 328 -11.07 -2.64 -41.65
N GLN A 329 -11.68 -3.39 -40.72
CA GLN A 329 -13.06 -3.85 -40.83
C GLN A 329 -13.83 -3.56 -39.54
N LEU A 330 -15.14 -3.59 -39.65
CA LEU A 330 -16.07 -3.76 -38.53
C LEU A 330 -16.67 -5.16 -38.58
N ALA A 331 -16.70 -5.85 -37.46
CA ALA A 331 -17.44 -7.10 -37.31
C ALA A 331 -18.81 -6.80 -36.72
N LEU A 332 -19.84 -7.30 -37.37
CA LEU A 332 -21.23 -7.24 -36.91
C LEU A 332 -21.58 -8.64 -36.35
N LEU A 333 -21.89 -8.68 -35.09
CA LEU A 333 -22.25 -9.90 -34.38
C LEU A 333 -23.78 -9.94 -34.26
N ASP A 334 -24.43 -10.78 -35.07
CA ASP A 334 -25.83 -11.12 -34.86
C ASP A 334 -25.93 -12.03 -33.64
N ARG A 335 -26.52 -11.52 -32.57
CA ARG A 335 -26.57 -12.18 -31.28
C ARG A 335 -27.70 -13.20 -31.17
N LEU A 336 -28.67 -13.16 -32.09
CA LEU A 336 -29.72 -14.14 -32.20
C LEU A 336 -29.25 -15.37 -32.99
N ALA A 337 -28.63 -15.13 -34.14
CA ALA A 337 -28.10 -16.18 -35.00
C ALA A 337 -26.71 -16.68 -34.56
N ASN A 338 -26.05 -15.99 -33.62
CA ASN A 338 -24.65 -16.22 -33.20
C ASN A 338 -23.67 -16.26 -34.40
N THR A 339 -23.89 -15.38 -35.36
CA THR A 339 -23.09 -15.26 -36.58
C THR A 339 -22.30 -13.96 -36.59
N VAL A 340 -21.14 -13.99 -37.25
CA VAL A 340 -20.26 -12.83 -37.42
C VAL A 340 -20.15 -12.53 -38.91
N THR A 341 -20.50 -11.31 -39.28
CA THR A 341 -20.24 -10.78 -40.64
C THR A 341 -19.25 -9.63 -40.53
N THR A 342 -18.43 -9.44 -41.56
CA THR A 342 -17.47 -8.33 -41.59
C THR A 342 -17.75 -7.37 -42.70
N SER A 343 -17.46 -6.11 -42.47
CA SER A 343 -17.61 -5.04 -43.45
C SER A 343 -16.32 -4.20 -43.48
N SER A 344 -15.69 -4.14 -44.66
CA SER A 344 -14.46 -3.36 -44.84
C SER A 344 -14.71 -1.85 -44.78
N MET A 345 -13.80 -1.11 -44.21
CA MET A 345 -13.82 0.35 -44.18
C MET A 345 -12.99 0.91 -45.33
N THR A 346 -13.59 1.74 -46.16
CA THR A 346 -12.95 2.23 -47.38
C THR A 346 -11.97 3.36 -47.08
N GLY A 347 -10.69 3.16 -47.41
CA GLY A 347 -9.65 4.18 -47.23
C GLY A 347 -9.28 4.46 -45.76
N ILE A 348 -9.71 3.61 -44.86
CA ILE A 348 -9.46 3.71 -43.41
C ILE A 348 -8.65 2.49 -42.97
N SER A 349 -7.65 2.70 -42.15
CA SER A 349 -6.88 1.64 -41.52
C SER A 349 -6.94 1.75 -39.99
N GLY A 350 -6.70 0.65 -39.30
CA GLY A 350 -6.57 0.59 -37.84
C GLY A 350 -7.77 1.17 -37.07
N PRO A 351 -9.03 0.80 -37.35
CA PRO A 351 -10.16 1.30 -36.58
C PRO A 351 -10.04 0.88 -35.11
N GLN A 352 -10.09 1.89 -34.23
CA GLN A 352 -9.98 1.70 -32.77
C GLN A 352 -11.16 2.38 -32.12
N TRP A 353 -11.47 2.01 -30.87
CA TRP A 353 -12.63 2.54 -30.20
C TRP A 353 -13.89 2.44 -31.06
N LEU A 354 -14.98 2.14 -30.50
CA LEU A 354 -16.22 2.06 -31.25
C LEU A 354 -17.37 2.50 -30.34
N ARG A 355 -18.21 3.41 -30.87
CA ARG A 355 -19.48 3.76 -30.23
C ARG A 355 -20.54 3.92 -31.29
N THR A 356 -21.75 3.56 -30.93
CA THR A 356 -22.90 3.65 -31.81
C THR A 356 -23.85 4.77 -31.39
N SER A 357 -24.67 5.23 -32.31
CA SER A 357 -25.67 6.25 -32.04
C SER A 357 -27.08 5.80 -32.39
N ALA A 358 -28.08 6.46 -31.79
CA ALA A 358 -29.49 6.15 -31.94
C ALA A 358 -29.98 6.22 -33.38
N ASN A 359 -29.37 7.05 -34.23
CA ASN A 359 -29.66 7.17 -35.68
C ASN A 359 -28.87 6.14 -36.53
N ARG A 360 -28.44 5.00 -35.89
CA ARG A 360 -27.80 3.87 -36.57
C ARG A 360 -26.47 4.18 -37.24
N LYS A 361 -25.64 4.98 -36.59
CA LYS A 361 -24.28 5.23 -37.01
C LYS A 361 -23.30 4.58 -36.02
N ALA A 362 -22.16 4.14 -36.56
CA ALA A 362 -21.04 3.69 -35.75
C ALA A 362 -19.87 4.64 -35.94
N PHE A 363 -19.29 5.10 -34.85
CA PHE A 363 -18.11 5.96 -34.83
C PHE A 363 -16.89 5.17 -34.37
N THR A 364 -15.78 5.38 -35.08
CA THR A 364 -14.49 4.80 -34.74
C THR A 364 -13.37 5.81 -34.95
N ILE A 365 -12.25 5.62 -34.30
CA ILE A 365 -11.00 6.35 -34.59
C ILE A 365 -10.23 5.50 -35.57
N GLY A 366 -10.05 5.97 -36.77
CA GLY A 366 -9.32 5.30 -37.84
C GLY A 366 -8.14 6.13 -38.31
N GLN A 367 -7.26 5.52 -39.10
CA GLN A 367 -6.11 6.19 -39.71
C GLN A 367 -6.36 6.37 -41.22
N VAL A 368 -6.00 7.53 -41.72
CA VAL A 368 -6.03 7.86 -43.15
C VAL A 368 -4.67 8.32 -43.61
N ASP A 369 -4.27 7.88 -44.77
CA ASP A 369 -3.04 8.36 -45.41
C ASP A 369 -3.34 9.53 -46.32
N SER A 370 -2.66 10.64 -46.11
CA SER A 370 -2.78 11.83 -46.98
C SER A 370 -1.42 12.48 -47.17
N ALA A 371 -1.02 12.69 -48.41
CA ALA A 371 0.23 13.36 -48.80
C ALA A 371 1.51 12.78 -48.11
N GLY A 372 1.55 11.45 -47.90
CA GLY A 372 2.69 10.75 -47.29
C GLY A 372 2.74 10.82 -45.78
N SER A 373 1.70 11.29 -45.11
CA SER A 373 1.54 11.29 -43.67
C SER A 373 0.28 10.54 -43.27
N THR A 374 0.35 9.79 -42.14
CA THR A 374 -0.79 9.09 -41.58
C THR A 374 -1.39 9.92 -40.44
N PHE A 375 -2.68 10.16 -40.50
CA PHE A 375 -3.43 10.94 -39.53
C PHE A 375 -4.54 10.10 -38.90
N SER A 376 -4.78 10.26 -37.61
CA SER A 376 -5.98 9.71 -36.96
C SER A 376 -7.16 10.67 -37.13
N VAL A 377 -8.32 10.12 -37.40
CA VAL A 377 -9.57 10.86 -37.63
C VAL A 377 -10.74 10.12 -37.00
N VAL A 378 -11.81 10.86 -36.71
CA VAL A 378 -13.09 10.22 -36.36
C VAL A 378 -13.80 9.84 -37.65
N VAL A 379 -14.12 8.55 -37.78
CA VAL A 379 -14.83 7.99 -38.94
C VAL A 379 -16.22 7.56 -38.49
N GLU A 380 -17.20 7.96 -39.28
CA GLU A 380 -18.56 7.48 -39.18
C GLU A 380 -18.81 6.40 -40.22
N ARG A 381 -19.43 5.31 -39.81
CA ARG A 381 -20.12 4.36 -40.70
C ARG A 381 -21.61 4.49 -40.57
N ASP A 382 -22.28 4.81 -41.62
CA ASP A 382 -23.73 4.68 -41.74
C ASP A 382 -24.05 3.17 -41.87
N LEU A 383 -24.73 2.62 -40.88
CA LEU A 383 -25.01 1.18 -40.81
C LEU A 383 -26.16 0.73 -41.72
N ALA A 384 -26.97 1.68 -42.22
CA ALA A 384 -28.03 1.39 -43.17
C ALA A 384 -27.50 1.28 -44.61
N THR A 385 -26.54 2.12 -44.96
CA THR A 385 -25.97 2.19 -46.32
C THR A 385 -24.60 1.51 -46.44
N GLY A 386 -23.92 1.27 -45.34
CA GLY A 386 -22.55 0.76 -45.29
C GLY A 386 -21.50 1.78 -45.74
N ARG A 387 -21.84 3.07 -45.82
CA ARG A 387 -20.96 4.13 -46.30
C ARG A 387 -20.12 4.69 -45.15
N ASP A 388 -18.81 4.85 -45.40
CA ASP A 388 -17.88 5.51 -44.48
C ASP A 388 -17.76 6.99 -44.82
N SER A 389 -17.64 7.85 -43.82
CA SER A 389 -17.34 9.26 -43.94
C SER A 389 -16.44 9.75 -42.81
N ILE A 390 -15.49 10.63 -43.15
CA ILE A 390 -14.65 11.29 -42.15
C ILE A 390 -15.43 12.48 -41.58
N ARG A 391 -15.51 12.55 -40.25
CA ARG A 391 -16.14 13.70 -39.57
C ARG A 391 -15.17 14.86 -39.48
N ARG A 392 -15.23 15.72 -40.53
CA ARG A 392 -14.29 16.84 -40.73
C ARG A 392 -14.39 17.92 -39.66
N GLU A 393 -15.54 18.07 -39.03
CA GLU A 393 -15.78 19.01 -37.93
C GLU A 393 -14.94 18.68 -36.67
N VAL A 394 -14.54 17.42 -36.49
CA VAL A 394 -13.62 17.00 -35.45
C VAL A 394 -12.16 17.23 -35.84
N GLY A 395 -11.87 17.21 -37.15
CA GLY A 395 -10.51 17.36 -37.66
C GLY A 395 -9.61 16.15 -37.40
N HIS A 396 -8.31 16.39 -37.33
CA HIS A 396 -7.33 15.37 -36.97
C HIS A 396 -7.32 15.18 -35.46
N VAL A 397 -7.29 13.93 -35.03
CA VAL A 397 -7.15 13.55 -33.62
C VAL A 397 -5.83 12.83 -33.38
N ASN A 398 -5.36 12.81 -32.17
CA ASN A 398 -4.15 12.10 -31.77
C ASN A 398 -4.41 10.59 -31.62
N ALA A 399 -3.33 9.81 -31.65
CA ALA A 399 -3.40 8.35 -31.46
C ALA A 399 -3.99 7.93 -30.10
N GLY A 400 -3.96 8.82 -29.09
CA GLY A 400 -4.58 8.60 -27.78
C GLY A 400 -6.04 9.08 -27.65
N ALA A 401 -6.66 9.50 -28.73
CA ALA A 401 -8.07 9.91 -28.71
C ALA A 401 -8.98 8.72 -28.37
N THR A 402 -10.11 9.01 -27.70
CA THR A 402 -11.08 8.00 -27.26
C THR A 402 -12.51 8.38 -27.64
N LEU A 403 -13.39 7.38 -27.70
CA LEU A 403 -14.81 7.57 -27.93
C LEU A 403 -15.63 6.99 -26.79
N TRP A 404 -16.64 7.71 -26.36
CA TRP A 404 -17.56 7.35 -25.28
C TRP A 404 -19.01 7.60 -25.72
N GLY A 405 -19.93 6.73 -25.34
CA GLY A 405 -21.34 6.85 -25.70
C GLY A 405 -22.22 7.09 -24.47
N SER A 406 -23.34 7.80 -24.64
CA SER A 406 -24.41 7.77 -23.67
C SER A 406 -25.12 6.40 -23.72
N PRO A 407 -25.62 5.89 -22.58
CA PRO A 407 -26.30 4.57 -22.55
C PRO A 407 -27.51 4.43 -23.47
N ASP A 408 -28.19 5.51 -23.79
CA ASP A 408 -29.32 5.55 -24.73
C ASP A 408 -28.89 5.77 -26.19
N HIS A 409 -27.60 5.86 -26.46
CA HIS A 409 -26.99 6.16 -27.76
C HIS A 409 -27.38 7.52 -28.38
N SER A 410 -28.00 8.43 -27.64
CA SER A 410 -28.35 9.75 -28.14
C SER A 410 -27.12 10.61 -28.43
N LYS A 411 -26.01 10.35 -27.74
CA LYS A 411 -24.78 11.15 -27.83
C LYS A 411 -23.51 10.30 -27.85
N VAL A 412 -22.49 10.80 -28.58
CA VAL A 412 -21.14 10.22 -28.61
C VAL A 412 -20.12 11.34 -28.34
N LEU A 413 -19.28 11.15 -27.33
CA LEU A 413 -18.21 12.06 -26.96
C LEU A 413 -16.88 11.57 -27.55
N ALA A 414 -16.24 12.39 -28.39
CA ALA A 414 -14.87 12.20 -28.84
C ALA A 414 -13.92 13.07 -27.98
N ILE A 415 -12.93 12.44 -27.36
CA ILE A 415 -11.92 13.11 -26.55
C ILE A 415 -10.61 13.08 -27.31
N ASN A 416 -10.10 14.25 -27.69
CA ASN A 416 -8.82 14.41 -28.35
C ASN A 416 -7.81 15.07 -27.42
N VAL A 417 -6.85 14.28 -26.94
CA VAL A 417 -5.74 14.76 -26.10
C VAL A 417 -4.56 15.11 -27.00
N THR A 418 -4.24 16.39 -27.16
CA THR A 418 -3.25 16.86 -28.14
C THR A 418 -1.80 16.55 -27.76
N SER A 419 -1.51 16.43 -26.48
CA SER A 419 -0.25 15.93 -25.91
C SER A 419 -0.44 15.75 -24.40
N TYR A 420 0.30 14.88 -23.77
CA TYR A 420 0.28 14.76 -22.30
C TYR A 420 1.51 15.43 -21.70
N PRO A 421 1.38 16.46 -20.84
CA PRO A 421 0.19 17.24 -20.55
C PRO A 421 -0.07 18.31 -21.64
N GLY A 422 -1.31 18.40 -22.14
CA GLY A 422 -1.66 19.36 -23.19
C GLY A 422 -3.16 19.68 -23.26
N PRO A 423 -3.55 20.65 -24.07
CA PRO A 423 -4.95 21.01 -24.20
C PRO A 423 -5.75 19.84 -24.76
N THR A 424 -6.92 19.63 -24.20
CA THR A 424 -7.85 18.58 -24.59
C THR A 424 -9.05 19.21 -25.30
N CYS A 425 -9.39 18.69 -26.47
CA CYS A 425 -10.61 19.02 -27.16
C CYS A 425 -11.66 17.94 -26.97
N LEU A 426 -12.84 18.33 -26.55
CA LEU A 426 -14.03 17.49 -26.47
C LEU A 426 -14.97 17.86 -27.62
N TYR A 427 -15.46 16.86 -28.34
CA TYR A 427 -16.42 17.00 -29.40
C TYR A 427 -17.62 16.11 -29.10
N LEU A 428 -18.79 16.67 -28.96
CA LEU A 428 -20.01 15.94 -28.64
C LEU A 428 -20.87 15.79 -29.92
N TYR A 429 -21.06 14.56 -30.35
CA TYR A 429 -22.03 14.21 -31.36
C TYR A 429 -23.41 14.10 -30.75
N ASP A 430 -24.39 14.67 -31.42
CA ASP A 430 -25.80 14.56 -31.09
C ASP A 430 -26.54 13.85 -32.25
N ALA A 431 -27.15 12.71 -31.94
CA ALA A 431 -27.85 11.90 -32.93
C ALA A 431 -29.08 12.59 -33.52
N ALA A 432 -29.67 13.56 -32.80
CA ALA A 432 -30.84 14.31 -33.30
C ALA A 432 -30.46 15.34 -34.35
N THR A 433 -29.26 15.94 -34.24
CA THR A 433 -28.78 16.94 -35.20
C THR A 433 -27.83 16.37 -36.24
N ASP A 434 -27.37 15.13 -36.04
CA ASP A 434 -26.39 14.44 -36.90
C ASP A 434 -25.06 15.21 -37.05
N ALA A 435 -24.61 15.87 -36.00
CA ALA A 435 -23.41 16.70 -36.04
C ALA A 435 -22.60 16.63 -34.74
N PHE A 436 -21.30 16.82 -34.89
CA PHE A 436 -20.42 17.09 -33.74
C PHE A 436 -20.43 18.58 -33.40
N SER A 437 -20.33 18.89 -32.12
CA SER A 437 -20.08 20.25 -31.64
C SER A 437 -18.68 20.73 -32.06
N SER A 438 -18.44 22.03 -31.98
CA SER A 438 -17.07 22.57 -32.01
C SER A 438 -16.27 22.09 -30.81
N CYS A 439 -14.92 22.16 -30.90
CA CYS A 439 -14.02 21.86 -29.79
C CYS A 439 -14.43 22.67 -28.56
N SER A 440 -14.65 21.97 -27.48
CA SER A 440 -14.96 22.51 -26.15
C SER A 440 -14.14 21.76 -25.09
N GLY A 441 -14.11 22.26 -23.87
CA GLY A 441 -13.54 21.52 -22.76
C GLY A 441 -12.74 22.37 -21.77
N PRO A 442 -12.43 21.82 -20.59
CA PRO A 442 -11.80 22.54 -19.48
C PRO A 442 -10.29 22.81 -19.66
N GLY A 443 -9.74 22.58 -20.86
CA GLY A 443 -8.33 22.80 -21.17
C GLY A 443 -7.43 21.61 -20.87
N PHE A 444 -7.33 21.16 -19.66
CA PHE A 444 -6.49 20.03 -19.25
C PHE A 444 -7.32 18.93 -18.60
N LEU A 445 -7.18 17.70 -19.10
CA LEU A 445 -7.78 16.52 -18.52
C LEU A 445 -6.67 15.50 -18.16
N PRO A 446 -6.71 14.95 -16.96
CA PRO A 446 -5.73 13.97 -16.51
C PRO A 446 -5.95 12.56 -17.07
N SER A 447 -7.13 12.28 -17.63
CA SER A 447 -7.47 10.98 -18.24
C SER A 447 -8.44 11.18 -19.39
N PRO A 448 -8.33 10.41 -20.49
CA PRO A 448 -9.29 10.42 -21.58
C PRO A 448 -10.51 9.50 -21.33
N ALA A 449 -10.72 9.05 -20.09
CA ALA A 449 -11.88 8.25 -19.72
C ALA A 449 -13.10 9.14 -19.47
N ALA A 450 -14.26 8.67 -19.89
CA ALA A 450 -15.53 9.37 -19.67
C ALA A 450 -16.68 8.39 -19.39
N THR A 451 -17.69 8.90 -18.70
CA THR A 451 -18.98 8.24 -18.50
C THR A 451 -20.09 9.28 -18.57
N ALA A 452 -21.31 8.85 -18.88
CA ALA A 452 -22.45 9.74 -19.02
C ALA A 452 -23.66 9.24 -18.26
N THR A 453 -24.56 10.17 -17.90
CA THR A 453 -25.94 9.84 -17.57
C THR A 453 -26.64 9.15 -18.73
N THR A 454 -27.79 8.54 -18.48
CA THR A 454 -28.52 7.78 -19.51
C THR A 454 -28.66 8.52 -20.82
N THR A 455 -29.02 9.81 -20.80
CA THR A 455 -29.24 10.65 -21.97
C THR A 455 -28.05 11.53 -22.39
N GLY A 456 -26.93 11.41 -21.67
CA GLY A 456 -25.76 12.26 -21.91
C GLY A 456 -26.00 13.74 -21.62
N ASP A 457 -26.89 14.07 -20.71
CA ASP A 457 -27.11 15.43 -20.21
C ASP A 457 -26.09 15.85 -19.14
N LYS A 458 -25.35 14.90 -18.61
CA LYS A 458 -24.12 15.11 -17.83
C LYS A 458 -23.05 14.11 -18.22
N TRP A 459 -21.80 14.59 -18.18
CA TRP A 459 -20.61 13.80 -18.47
C TRP A 459 -19.60 13.94 -17.34
N TYR A 460 -19.08 12.83 -16.86
CA TYR A 460 -17.89 12.83 -16.01
C TYR A 460 -16.69 12.47 -16.89
N VAL A 461 -15.70 13.37 -17.00
CA VAL A 461 -14.55 13.20 -17.87
C VAL A 461 -13.27 13.44 -17.08
N GLY A 462 -12.48 12.40 -16.87
CA GLY A 462 -11.25 12.48 -16.09
C GLY A 462 -11.50 12.89 -14.63
N ASN A 463 -11.56 14.17 -14.36
CA ASN A 463 -11.82 14.71 -13.00
C ASN A 463 -12.85 15.86 -13.02
N VAL A 464 -13.55 16.05 -14.10
CA VAL A 464 -14.54 17.13 -14.24
C VAL A 464 -15.93 16.59 -14.55
N LEU A 465 -16.93 17.24 -14.00
CA LEU A 465 -18.33 17.07 -14.35
C LEU A 465 -18.72 18.17 -15.33
N LEU A 466 -19.28 17.78 -16.47
CA LEU A 466 -19.75 18.66 -17.52
C LEU A 466 -21.26 18.48 -17.72
N ASP A 467 -21.94 19.53 -18.20
CA ASP A 467 -23.31 19.42 -18.67
C ASP A 467 -23.39 18.79 -20.09
N GLY A 468 -24.62 18.60 -20.59
CA GLY A 468 -24.87 18.04 -21.90
C GLY A 468 -24.43 18.91 -23.09
N SER A 469 -23.88 20.09 -22.84
CA SER A 469 -23.27 21.00 -23.80
C SER A 469 -21.76 21.16 -23.59
N LEU A 470 -21.18 20.32 -22.71
CA LEU A 470 -19.76 20.31 -22.33
C LEU A 470 -19.31 21.55 -21.55
N ASN A 471 -20.21 22.28 -20.91
CA ASN A 471 -19.84 23.33 -19.96
C ASN A 471 -19.45 22.72 -18.62
N LEU A 472 -18.40 23.27 -17.97
CA LEU A 472 -17.92 22.82 -16.68
C LEU A 472 -18.96 23.09 -15.59
N LEU A 473 -19.41 22.04 -14.91
CA LEU A 473 -20.28 22.12 -13.73
C LEU A 473 -19.48 22.08 -12.44
N ALA A 474 -18.49 21.17 -12.38
CA ALA A 474 -17.64 21.01 -11.20
C ALA A 474 -16.31 20.34 -11.54
N THR A 475 -15.29 20.59 -10.72
CA THR A 475 -14.08 19.79 -10.67
C THR A 475 -14.17 18.86 -9.47
N VAL A 476 -14.11 17.57 -9.71
CA VAL A 476 -14.23 16.51 -8.70
C VAL A 476 -12.90 15.77 -8.63
N GLY A 477 -12.56 15.19 -7.48
CA GLY A 477 -11.24 14.60 -7.25
C GLY A 477 -10.76 13.65 -8.37
N TYR A 478 -9.46 13.62 -8.57
CA TYR A 478 -8.77 12.89 -9.63
C TYR A 478 -8.96 11.37 -9.56
N LYS A 479 -9.48 10.76 -10.63
CA LYS A 479 -9.52 9.30 -10.83
C LYS A 479 -9.43 8.96 -12.33
N TYR A 480 -8.92 7.78 -12.63
CA TYR A 480 -8.70 7.33 -14.02
C TYR A 480 -10.00 7.03 -14.78
N ASP A 481 -11.03 6.58 -14.08
CA ASP A 481 -12.35 6.28 -14.63
C ASP A 481 -13.42 6.57 -13.56
N ALA A 482 -14.67 6.62 -13.94
CA ALA A 482 -15.79 6.77 -13.02
C ALA A 482 -17.06 6.16 -13.61
N GLY A 483 -17.95 5.66 -12.74
CA GLY A 483 -19.34 5.37 -13.10
C GLY A 483 -20.24 6.48 -12.59
N ILE A 484 -21.13 7.02 -13.42
CA ILE A 484 -22.13 7.99 -12.99
C ILE A 484 -23.49 7.31 -12.86
N SER A 485 -24.27 7.66 -11.82
CA SER A 485 -25.65 7.16 -11.67
C SER A 485 -26.53 7.62 -12.84
N PRO A 486 -27.58 6.85 -13.19
CA PRO A 486 -28.47 7.21 -14.30
C PRO A 486 -29.08 8.61 -14.20
N ASP A 487 -29.32 9.11 -13.00
CA ASP A 487 -29.85 10.45 -12.70
C ASP A 487 -28.76 11.53 -12.57
N GLY A 488 -27.49 11.14 -12.59
CA GLY A 488 -26.36 12.07 -12.45
C GLY A 488 -26.23 12.73 -11.09
N SER A 489 -26.78 12.14 -10.03
CA SER A 489 -26.69 12.65 -8.65
C SER A 489 -25.45 12.17 -7.92
N VAL A 490 -24.91 11.03 -8.30
CA VAL A 490 -23.70 10.45 -7.69
C VAL A 490 -22.73 9.92 -8.73
N ALA A 491 -21.44 9.88 -8.39
CA ALA A 491 -20.41 9.15 -9.12
C ALA A 491 -19.76 8.10 -8.23
N TYR A 492 -19.30 7.03 -8.86
CA TYR A 492 -18.56 5.93 -8.25
C TYR A 492 -17.13 5.97 -8.79
N LEU A 493 -16.18 6.24 -7.94
CA LEU A 493 -14.76 6.40 -8.29
C LEU A 493 -13.98 5.16 -7.87
N PRO A 494 -13.32 4.45 -8.78
CA PRO A 494 -12.58 3.26 -8.43
C PRO A 494 -11.37 3.60 -7.54
N THR A 495 -11.13 2.76 -6.56
CA THR A 495 -10.01 2.85 -5.62
C THR A 495 -9.29 1.51 -5.55
N SER A 496 -8.15 1.47 -4.88
CA SER A 496 -7.42 0.21 -4.63
C SER A 496 -8.16 -0.76 -3.71
N TYR A 497 -9.17 -0.29 -2.99
CA TYR A 497 -9.98 -1.12 -2.08
C TYR A 497 -11.38 -1.42 -2.61
N GLY A 498 -11.82 -0.74 -3.66
CA GLY A 498 -13.17 -0.90 -4.23
C GLY A 498 -13.60 0.39 -4.93
N TYR A 499 -14.46 1.19 -4.31
CA TYR A 499 -14.87 2.48 -4.85
C TYR A 499 -15.25 3.48 -3.74
N ASP A 500 -15.14 4.77 -4.08
CA ASP A 500 -15.77 5.86 -3.36
C ASP A 500 -17.03 6.30 -4.11
N LYS A 501 -18.17 6.39 -3.41
CA LYS A 501 -19.40 7.00 -3.90
C LYS A 501 -19.41 8.45 -3.47
N ILE A 502 -19.51 9.36 -4.41
CA ILE A 502 -19.46 10.80 -4.17
C ILE A 502 -20.75 11.48 -4.63
N ALA A 503 -21.16 12.52 -3.92
CA ALA A 503 -22.25 13.39 -4.35
C ALA A 503 -21.82 14.26 -5.54
N LEU A 504 -22.71 14.48 -6.49
CA LEU A 504 -22.48 15.42 -7.58
C LEU A 504 -23.45 16.62 -7.48
N PRO A 505 -22.99 17.83 -7.68
CA PRO A 505 -21.64 18.24 -8.12
C PRO A 505 -20.65 18.53 -6.98
N SER A 506 -21.00 18.38 -5.70
CA SER A 506 -20.18 18.83 -4.55
C SER A 506 -18.86 18.07 -4.42
N GLY A 507 -18.82 16.79 -4.81
CA GLY A 507 -17.66 15.92 -4.63
C GLY A 507 -17.52 15.32 -3.23
N ASP A 508 -18.52 15.54 -2.35
CA ASP A 508 -18.50 14.99 -1.00
C ASP A 508 -18.57 13.46 -1.04
N VAL A 509 -17.72 12.81 -0.27
CA VAL A 509 -17.73 11.36 -0.14
C VAL A 509 -18.96 10.97 0.68
N LEU A 510 -19.89 10.24 0.05
CA LEU A 510 -21.10 9.71 0.67
C LEU A 510 -20.88 8.32 1.29
N GLU A 511 -19.99 7.55 0.67
CA GLU A 511 -19.73 6.16 1.03
C GLU A 511 -18.37 5.73 0.49
N ARG A 512 -17.64 4.94 1.25
CA ARG A 512 -16.49 4.15 0.79
C ARG A 512 -16.90 2.69 0.84
N ALA A 513 -16.68 1.97 -0.24
CA ALA A 513 -17.05 0.57 -0.33
C ALA A 513 -15.82 -0.29 -0.62
N ARG A 514 -15.67 -1.37 0.15
CA ARG A 514 -14.62 -2.35 -0.02
C ARG A 514 -15.09 -3.53 -0.86
N ILE A 515 -14.32 -3.87 -1.87
CA ILE A 515 -14.52 -5.02 -2.75
C ILE A 515 -13.27 -5.91 -2.66
N GLN A 516 -13.34 -6.94 -1.86
CA GLN A 516 -12.21 -7.83 -1.56
C GLN A 516 -11.65 -8.55 -2.80
N ALA A 517 -12.50 -8.85 -3.79
CA ALA A 517 -12.08 -9.53 -5.03
C ALA A 517 -11.06 -8.74 -5.85
N LEU A 518 -10.94 -7.42 -5.66
CA LEU A 518 -9.99 -6.59 -6.39
C LEU A 518 -8.54 -6.75 -5.87
N GLY A 519 -8.34 -7.35 -4.69
CA GLY A 519 -7.02 -7.70 -4.17
C GLY A 519 -6.02 -6.53 -4.12
N GLY A 520 -6.49 -5.31 -3.80
CA GLY A 520 -5.66 -4.10 -3.78
C GLY A 520 -5.43 -3.47 -5.16
N VAL A 521 -6.03 -3.99 -6.23
CA VAL A 521 -5.92 -3.43 -7.58
C VAL A 521 -7.05 -2.46 -7.83
N THR A 522 -6.72 -1.26 -8.29
CA THR A 522 -7.73 -0.28 -8.73
C THR A 522 -8.39 -0.76 -10.01
N ALA A 523 -9.72 -0.88 -10.01
CA ALA A 523 -10.46 -1.15 -11.24
C ALA A 523 -10.21 -0.03 -12.26
N ARG A 524 -9.99 -0.40 -13.52
CA ARG A 524 -9.78 0.56 -14.61
C ARG A 524 -11.07 1.02 -15.25
N ARG A 525 -12.14 0.23 -15.11
CA ARG A 525 -13.45 0.52 -15.67
C ARG A 525 -14.51 0.30 -14.62
N ILE A 526 -15.38 1.26 -14.52
CA ILE A 526 -16.52 1.22 -13.64
C ILE A 526 -17.76 1.74 -14.38
N THR A 527 -18.83 0.98 -14.32
CA THR A 527 -20.08 1.31 -15.02
C THR A 527 -21.27 1.06 -14.12
N VAL A 528 -22.14 2.03 -13.97
CA VAL A 528 -23.41 1.86 -13.27
C VAL A 528 -24.41 1.26 -14.24
N PHE A 529 -25.12 0.21 -13.84
CA PHE A 529 -26.19 -0.34 -14.66
C PHE A 529 -27.37 0.64 -14.79
N PRO A 530 -28.15 0.55 -15.86
CA PRO A 530 -29.27 1.46 -16.09
C PRO A 530 -30.34 1.46 -14.98
N ASP A 531 -30.40 0.38 -14.18
CA ASP A 531 -31.28 0.27 -13.02
C ASP A 531 -30.81 1.09 -11.81
N GLY A 532 -29.55 1.58 -11.83
CA GLY A 532 -28.92 2.31 -10.74
C GLY A 532 -28.63 1.47 -9.49
N LYS A 533 -28.91 0.16 -9.52
CA LYS A 533 -28.82 -0.75 -8.38
C LYS A 533 -27.59 -1.60 -8.36
N ARG A 534 -26.91 -1.69 -9.48
CA ARG A 534 -25.71 -2.51 -9.63
C ARG A 534 -24.59 -1.71 -10.24
N LEU A 535 -23.39 -2.07 -9.84
CA LEU A 535 -22.15 -1.51 -10.34
C LEU A 535 -21.33 -2.63 -10.98
N PHE A 536 -20.85 -2.40 -12.18
CA PHE A 536 -19.89 -3.28 -12.83
C PHE A 536 -18.50 -2.68 -12.79
N MET A 537 -17.53 -3.45 -12.34
CA MET A 537 -16.13 -3.08 -12.26
C MET A 537 -15.28 -4.13 -12.96
N TRP A 538 -14.24 -3.71 -13.65
CA TRP A 538 -13.24 -4.61 -14.17
C TRP A 538 -11.85 -4.01 -14.05
N ASP A 539 -10.84 -4.86 -13.88
CA ASP A 539 -9.46 -4.45 -13.95
C ASP A 539 -8.83 -4.85 -15.31
N ASP A 540 -7.87 -4.05 -15.77
CA ASP A 540 -7.06 -4.29 -16.97
C ASP A 540 -5.62 -3.92 -16.63
N THR A 541 -5.04 -4.57 -15.62
CA THR A 541 -3.69 -4.23 -15.15
C THR A 541 -2.58 -4.72 -16.08
N GLY A 542 -2.88 -5.64 -16.98
CA GLY A 542 -1.89 -6.28 -17.84
C GLY A 542 -0.90 -7.19 -17.10
N PHE A 543 -0.98 -7.23 -15.77
CA PHE A 543 -0.14 -8.03 -14.88
C PHE A 543 -1.03 -8.82 -13.93
N GLY A 544 -1.30 -10.07 -14.23
CA GLY A 544 -2.03 -10.96 -13.35
C GLY A 544 -3.42 -11.36 -13.82
N THR A 545 -4.25 -11.81 -12.90
CA THR A 545 -5.64 -12.23 -13.17
C THR A 545 -6.55 -11.01 -13.19
N ASN A 546 -7.02 -10.65 -14.38
CA ASN A 546 -8.06 -9.64 -14.53
C ASN A 546 -9.40 -10.17 -13.99
N HIS A 547 -10.12 -9.36 -13.27
CA HIS A 547 -11.43 -9.72 -12.69
C HIS A 547 -12.53 -8.83 -13.25
N ALA A 548 -13.69 -9.45 -13.48
CA ALA A 548 -14.95 -8.77 -13.68
C ALA A 548 -15.78 -8.94 -12.41
N THR A 549 -16.27 -7.85 -11.86
CA THR A 549 -17.00 -7.83 -10.59
C THR A 549 -18.30 -7.07 -10.75
N VAL A 550 -19.39 -7.64 -10.28
CA VAL A 550 -20.69 -6.95 -10.16
C VAL A 550 -21.01 -6.79 -8.67
N VAL A 551 -21.34 -5.58 -8.29
CA VAL A 551 -21.66 -5.18 -6.92
C VAL A 551 -23.15 -4.84 -6.85
N ASP A 552 -23.85 -5.37 -5.84
CA ASP A 552 -25.22 -4.99 -5.52
C ASP A 552 -25.22 -3.81 -4.56
N LEU A 553 -25.63 -2.63 -5.06
CA LEU A 553 -25.67 -1.38 -4.30
C LEU A 553 -26.88 -1.26 -3.37
N THR A 554 -27.83 -2.20 -3.41
CA THR A 554 -29.08 -2.12 -2.65
C THR A 554 -28.97 -2.68 -1.25
N VAL A 555 -27.90 -3.43 -0.97
CA VAL A 555 -27.66 -4.14 0.29
C VAL A 555 -26.28 -3.78 0.83
N THR A 556 -26.20 -3.47 2.10
CA THR A 556 -24.93 -3.40 2.84
C THR A 556 -24.79 -4.66 3.70
N VAL A 557 -23.60 -5.25 3.69
CA VAL A 557 -23.25 -6.39 4.55
C VAL A 557 -22.47 -5.86 5.75
N PRO A 558 -22.82 -6.29 6.97
CA PRO A 558 -22.10 -5.89 8.17
C PRO A 558 -20.63 -6.31 8.16
#